data_a2f24a61f385d5223d052e3e6f626d8e
#
_entry.id   a2f24a61f385d5223d052e3e6f626d8e
#
_cell.length_a   1.000
_cell.length_b   1.000
_cell.length_c   1.000
_cell.angle_alpha   90.00
_cell.angle_beta   90.00
_cell.angle_gamma   90.00
#
_symmetry.space_group_name_H-M   'P 1'
#
loop_
_entity.id
_entity.type
_entity.pdbx_description
1 polymer ?
#
loop_
_entity_poly.entity_id
_entity_poly.type
_entity_poly.pdbx_seq_one_letter_code
_entity_poly.pdbx_strand_id
1 'polypeptide(L)'
;MICVSLFLGSLRDNGNSPLTFHKNADMNNQKKLEKSYKPLEVEEAISNLWKETGSFDAIAGSSSDTAFSIVIPPPNVTAALHLGHALNNTLQDVLIRFHRMAGFPTLWMPGTDHAGIATQTVVEKRLINDGTSRLEIGRNAFVQRTQEWKDEYEKIIIDQLIAMGASCDFDRT
;
A
#
# COMPACT_ATOMS: atom_id res chain seq x y z
N MET A 1 -10.18 -13.01 -8.93
CA MET A 1 -11.43 -12.47 -9.48
C MET A 1 -12.68 -12.95 -8.72
N ILE A 2 -12.58 -13.32 -7.44
CA ILE A 2 -13.70 -13.81 -6.61
C ILE A 2 -13.83 -12.97 -5.31
N CYS A 3 -12.98 -11.98 -5.09
CA CYS A 3 -12.86 -11.28 -3.81
C CYS A 3 -13.79 -10.07 -3.57
N VAL A 4 -14.53 -9.59 -4.58
CA VAL A 4 -15.35 -8.36 -4.42
C VAL A 4 -16.70 -8.64 -3.76
N SER A 5 -17.21 -9.87 -3.83
CA SER A 5 -18.56 -10.20 -3.35
C SER A 5 -18.67 -10.52 -1.86
N LEU A 6 -17.56 -10.72 -1.14
CA LEU A 6 -17.58 -11.14 0.27
C LEU A 6 -17.29 -10.02 1.28
N PHE A 7 -16.93 -8.82 0.81
CA PHE A 7 -16.52 -7.73 1.70
C PHE A 7 -17.68 -6.90 2.31
N LEU A 8 -18.91 -7.11 1.88
CA LEU A 8 -20.09 -6.38 2.38
C LEU A 8 -20.75 -7.00 3.63
N GLY A 9 -20.15 -8.02 4.22
CA GLY A 9 -20.75 -8.81 5.30
C GLY A 9 -20.45 -8.40 6.74
N SER A 10 -19.62 -7.40 7.03
CA SER A 10 -19.22 -7.12 8.40
C SER A 10 -19.18 -5.64 8.81
N LEU A 11 -20.18 -4.87 8.41
CA LEU A 11 -20.50 -3.63 9.11
C LEU A 11 -21.55 -3.96 10.19
N ARG A 12 -21.10 -4.25 11.40
CA ARG A 12 -21.99 -4.29 12.57
C ARG A 12 -22.26 -2.86 13.00
N ASP A 13 -23.50 -2.44 12.74
CA ASP A 13 -24.05 -1.23 13.32
C ASP A 13 -24.28 -1.48 14.84
N ASN A 14 -23.79 -0.60 15.71
CA ASN A 14 -24.01 -0.63 17.13
C ASN A 14 -25.43 -0.13 17.45
N GLY A 15 -26.42 -0.95 17.26
CA GLY A 15 -27.78 -0.62 17.69
C GLY A 15 -28.88 -1.25 16.84
N ASN A 16 -29.35 -2.41 17.26
CA ASN A 16 -30.67 -2.97 17.03
C ASN A 16 -31.37 -2.71 15.67
N SER A 17 -30.92 -3.39 14.61
CA SER A 17 -31.84 -3.91 13.58
C SER A 17 -31.10 -4.88 12.66
N PRO A 18 -31.61 -6.05 12.36
CA PRO A 18 -31.04 -6.90 11.33
C PRO A 18 -31.24 -6.20 9.99
N LEU A 19 -30.12 -5.93 9.28
CA LEU A 19 -30.16 -5.47 7.89
C LEU A 19 -30.97 -6.49 7.07
N THR A 20 -32.19 -6.14 6.75
CA THR A 20 -33.00 -6.90 5.80
C THR A 20 -32.38 -6.74 4.42
N PHE A 21 -31.68 -7.76 3.97
CA PHE A 21 -31.26 -7.87 2.58
C PHE A 21 -32.50 -7.87 1.71
N HIS A 22 -32.73 -6.78 0.98
CA HIS A 22 -33.70 -6.77 -0.11
C HIS A 22 -33.23 -7.74 -1.19
N LYS A 23 -33.86 -8.89 -1.24
CA LYS A 23 -33.69 -9.98 -2.23
C LYS A 23 -34.18 -9.64 -3.64
N ASN A 24 -34.24 -8.39 -4.05
CA ASN A 24 -34.68 -7.96 -5.36
C ASN A 24 -33.58 -7.23 -6.14
N ALA A 25 -32.40 -7.84 -6.24
CA ALA A 25 -31.53 -7.53 -7.34
C ALA A 25 -31.93 -8.45 -8.51
N ASP A 26 -32.42 -7.87 -9.58
CA ASP A 26 -32.76 -8.55 -10.83
C ASP A 26 -31.55 -9.41 -11.27
N MET A 27 -31.67 -10.73 -11.04
CA MET A 27 -30.63 -11.72 -11.42
C MET A 27 -30.46 -11.85 -12.93
N ASN A 28 -31.24 -11.12 -13.71
CA ASN A 28 -31.29 -11.25 -15.17
C ASN A 28 -30.36 -10.29 -15.92
N ASN A 29 -29.63 -9.40 -15.23
CA ASN A 29 -28.69 -8.48 -15.88
C ASN A 29 -27.25 -8.72 -15.42
N GLN A 30 -26.82 -9.98 -15.35
CA GLN A 30 -25.41 -10.29 -15.13
C GLN A 30 -24.62 -9.87 -16.37
N LYS A 31 -24.03 -8.69 -16.32
CA LYS A 31 -23.08 -8.23 -17.34
C LYS A 31 -22.00 -9.31 -17.48
N LYS A 32 -22.00 -9.99 -18.64
CA LYS A 32 -21.04 -11.06 -18.92
C LYS A 32 -19.63 -10.48 -18.81
N LEU A 33 -18.82 -11.06 -17.95
CA LEU A 33 -17.43 -10.65 -17.80
C LEU A 33 -16.69 -10.84 -19.14
N GLU A 34 -15.85 -9.89 -19.50
CA GLU A 34 -14.99 -10.02 -20.67
C GLU A 34 -13.99 -11.17 -20.47
N LYS A 35 -13.53 -11.75 -21.60
CA LYS A 35 -12.59 -12.88 -21.56
C LYS A 35 -11.20 -12.49 -21.08
N SER A 36 -10.81 -11.24 -21.28
CA SER A 36 -9.51 -10.71 -20.87
C SER A 36 -9.68 -9.61 -19.84
N TYR A 37 -8.79 -9.59 -18.83
CA TYR A 37 -8.69 -8.51 -17.87
C TYR A 37 -8.07 -7.27 -18.52
N LYS A 38 -8.70 -6.11 -18.32
CA LYS A 38 -8.25 -4.82 -18.84
C LYS A 38 -7.90 -3.91 -17.65
N PRO A 39 -6.63 -3.87 -17.24
CA PRO A 39 -6.20 -3.13 -16.05
C PRO A 39 -6.67 -1.67 -16.05
N LEU A 40 -6.41 -0.95 -17.14
CA LEU A 40 -6.71 0.48 -17.28
C LEU A 40 -8.20 0.84 -17.13
N GLU A 41 -9.10 -0.12 -17.33
CA GLU A 41 -10.56 0.10 -17.19
C GLU A 41 -11.07 -0.17 -15.77
N VAL A 42 -10.26 -0.82 -14.92
CA VAL A 42 -10.71 -1.38 -13.64
C VAL A 42 -9.89 -0.87 -12.46
N GLU A 43 -8.57 -0.80 -12.58
CA GLU A 43 -7.67 -0.63 -11.42
C GLU A 43 -7.86 0.73 -10.75
N GLU A 44 -8.00 1.81 -11.49
CA GLU A 44 -8.17 3.15 -10.93
C GLU A 44 -9.46 3.24 -10.11
N ALA A 45 -10.58 2.75 -10.65
CA ALA A 45 -11.87 2.77 -9.96
C ALA A 45 -11.85 1.94 -8.67
N ILE A 46 -11.20 0.78 -8.69
CA ILE A 46 -11.07 -0.10 -7.52
C ILE A 46 -10.14 0.51 -6.47
N SER A 47 -9.02 1.10 -6.88
CA SER A 47 -8.09 1.79 -5.98
C SER A 47 -8.76 2.95 -5.26
N ASN A 48 -9.54 3.76 -5.98
CA ASN A 48 -10.31 4.85 -5.39
C ASN A 48 -11.37 4.33 -4.41
N LEU A 49 -12.09 3.26 -4.76
CA LEU A 49 -13.06 2.63 -3.87
C LEU A 49 -12.42 2.17 -2.56
N TRP A 50 -11.27 1.51 -2.61
CA TRP A 50 -10.56 1.07 -1.41
C TRP A 50 -10.14 2.23 -0.51
N LYS A 51 -9.69 3.33 -1.11
CA LYS A 51 -9.32 4.54 -0.37
C LYS A 51 -10.54 5.22 0.25
N GLU A 52 -11.61 5.42 -0.51
CA GLU A 52 -12.84 6.07 -0.04
C GLU A 52 -13.54 5.29 1.09
N THR A 53 -13.47 3.96 1.05
CA THR A 53 -14.11 3.10 2.06
C THR A 53 -13.22 2.76 3.24
N GLY A 54 -11.95 3.19 3.26
CA GLY A 54 -11.00 2.80 4.30
C GLY A 54 -10.82 1.28 4.41
N SER A 55 -10.89 0.58 3.26
CA SER A 55 -10.92 -0.90 3.23
C SER A 55 -9.72 -1.57 3.89
N PHE A 56 -8.62 -0.85 4.02
CA PHE A 56 -7.35 -1.36 4.55
C PHE A 56 -6.98 -0.77 5.91
N ASP A 57 -7.80 0.14 6.43
CA ASP A 57 -7.54 0.81 7.70
C ASP A 57 -7.70 -0.17 8.87
N ALA A 58 -6.76 -0.12 9.79
CA ALA A 58 -6.82 -0.92 10.99
C ALA A 58 -7.60 -0.19 12.09
N ILE A 59 -8.60 -0.88 12.67
CA ILE A 59 -9.38 -0.34 13.79
C ILE A 59 -8.55 -0.41 15.06
N ALA A 60 -8.18 0.73 15.62
CA ALA A 60 -7.47 0.81 16.89
C ALA A 60 -8.36 0.34 18.04
N GLY A 61 -7.76 -0.37 19.01
CA GLY A 61 -8.45 -0.80 20.23
C GLY A 61 -9.25 -2.09 20.11
N SER A 62 -9.23 -2.77 18.98
CA SER A 62 -9.73 -4.14 18.90
C SER A 62 -8.74 -5.07 19.64
N SER A 63 -8.93 -5.26 20.94
CA SER A 63 -8.21 -6.25 21.71
C SER A 63 -8.79 -7.63 21.41
N SER A 64 -8.26 -8.28 20.40
CA SER A 64 -8.56 -9.67 20.11
C SER A 64 -7.27 -10.46 20.19
N ASP A 65 -7.27 -11.57 20.92
CA ASP A 65 -6.16 -12.53 20.95
C ASP A 65 -5.83 -13.08 19.54
N THR A 66 -6.63 -12.71 18.55
CA THR A 66 -6.54 -13.13 17.15
C THR A 66 -6.10 -12.03 16.20
N ALA A 67 -5.68 -10.86 16.72
CA ALA A 67 -5.17 -9.77 15.87
C ALA A 67 -3.93 -10.23 15.08
N PHE A 68 -3.87 -9.86 13.80
CA PHE A 68 -2.76 -10.18 12.93
C PHE A 68 -2.12 -8.91 12.36
N SER A 69 -0.81 -8.80 12.45
CA SER A 69 -0.11 -7.63 11.92
C SER A 69 1.20 -8.02 11.24
N ILE A 70 1.49 -7.35 10.14
CA ILE A 70 2.79 -7.39 9.48
C ILE A 70 3.32 -5.96 9.38
N VAL A 71 4.60 -5.78 9.67
CA VAL A 71 5.33 -4.58 9.29
C VAL A 71 6.06 -4.89 7.99
N ILE A 72 5.84 -4.08 6.96
CA ILE A 72 6.54 -4.25 5.69
C ILE A 72 8.05 -4.14 5.95
N PRO A 73 8.91 -5.04 5.41
CA PRO A 73 10.34 -4.81 5.41
C PRO A 73 10.62 -3.50 4.66
N PRO A 74 11.05 -2.43 5.36
CA PRO A 74 11.04 -1.10 4.77
C PRO A 74 12.09 -1.00 3.66
N PRO A 75 11.68 -0.73 2.41
CA PRO A 75 12.66 -0.55 1.33
C PRO A 75 13.49 0.71 1.54
N ASN A 76 14.77 0.62 1.20
CA ASN A 76 15.68 1.76 1.24
C ASN A 76 15.31 2.79 0.18
N VAL A 77 15.31 4.07 0.52
CA VAL A 77 15.05 5.18 -0.42
C VAL A 77 16.24 5.47 -1.36
N THR A 78 16.94 4.43 -1.75
CA THR A 78 18.10 4.51 -2.66
C THR A 78 17.73 4.36 -4.12
N ALA A 79 16.60 3.73 -4.42
CA ALA A 79 16.09 3.48 -5.77
C ALA A 79 14.61 3.10 -5.73
N ALA A 80 13.98 3.08 -6.92
CA ALA A 80 12.66 2.50 -7.12
C ALA A 80 12.61 1.00 -6.77
N LEU A 81 11.42 0.47 -6.49
CA LEU A 81 11.22 -0.95 -6.19
C LEU A 81 11.59 -1.82 -7.39
N HIS A 82 12.05 -3.01 -7.11
CA HIS A 82 12.35 -4.03 -8.10
C HIS A 82 11.50 -5.29 -7.87
N LEU A 83 11.61 -6.26 -8.77
CA LEU A 83 10.79 -7.47 -8.77
C LEU A 83 10.87 -8.28 -7.46
N GLY A 84 12.02 -8.24 -6.78
CA GLY A 84 12.18 -8.88 -5.46
C GLY A 84 11.30 -8.24 -4.38
N HIS A 85 11.15 -6.92 -4.40
CA HIS A 85 10.21 -6.23 -3.51
C HIS A 85 8.76 -6.60 -3.87
N ALA A 86 8.42 -6.64 -5.16
CA ALA A 86 7.09 -7.02 -5.60
C ALA A 86 6.71 -8.44 -5.11
N LEU A 87 7.61 -9.41 -5.26
CA LEU A 87 7.38 -10.78 -4.77
C LEU A 87 7.17 -10.81 -3.25
N ASN A 88 8.06 -10.18 -2.50
CA ASN A 88 7.97 -10.16 -1.03
C ASN A 88 6.67 -9.52 -0.56
N ASN A 89 6.30 -8.38 -1.15
CA ASN A 89 5.07 -7.68 -0.81
C ASN A 89 3.83 -8.48 -1.19
N THR A 90 3.83 -9.14 -2.34
CA THR A 90 2.71 -10.02 -2.75
C THR A 90 2.49 -11.15 -1.75
N LEU A 91 3.55 -11.79 -1.25
CA LEU A 91 3.43 -12.85 -0.25
C LEU A 91 2.82 -12.34 1.06
N GLN A 92 3.24 -11.16 1.51
CA GLN A 92 2.66 -10.52 2.70
C GLN A 92 1.20 -10.13 2.47
N ASP A 93 0.88 -9.54 1.31
CA ASP A 93 -0.46 -9.10 0.96
C ASP A 93 -1.46 -10.27 0.93
N VAL A 94 -1.04 -11.44 0.44
CA VAL A 94 -1.87 -12.66 0.47
C VAL A 94 -2.21 -13.04 1.92
N LEU A 95 -1.26 -13.01 2.84
CA LEU A 95 -1.50 -13.33 4.25
C LEU A 95 -2.42 -12.29 4.92
N ILE A 96 -2.18 -11.02 4.66
CA ILE A 96 -2.98 -9.90 5.18
C ILE A 96 -4.43 -10.01 4.70
N ARG A 97 -4.65 -10.20 3.40
CA ARG A 97 -5.98 -10.34 2.82
C ARG A 97 -6.70 -11.58 3.34
N PHE A 98 -5.98 -12.69 3.50
CA PHE A 98 -6.53 -13.91 4.10
C PHE A 98 -7.09 -13.65 5.51
N HIS A 99 -6.31 -13.00 6.39
CA HIS A 99 -6.76 -12.73 7.75
C HIS A 99 -7.91 -11.72 7.80
N ARG A 100 -7.90 -10.67 6.96
CA ARG A 100 -9.04 -9.76 6.82
C ARG A 100 -10.31 -10.48 6.39
N MET A 101 -10.21 -11.34 5.36
CA MET A 101 -11.35 -12.12 4.87
C MET A 101 -11.87 -13.12 5.90
N ALA A 102 -11.00 -13.63 6.77
CA ALA A 102 -11.37 -14.49 7.90
C ALA A 102 -11.99 -13.70 9.06
N GLY A 103 -12.05 -12.37 8.99
CA GLY A 103 -12.67 -11.50 10.01
C GLY A 103 -11.75 -11.13 11.17
N PHE A 104 -10.44 -11.37 11.07
CA PHE A 104 -9.49 -10.96 12.09
C PHE A 104 -9.14 -9.47 11.98
N PRO A 105 -9.01 -8.75 13.10
CA PRO A 105 -8.39 -7.43 13.11
C PRO A 105 -6.99 -7.52 12.52
N THR A 106 -6.76 -6.81 11.41
CA THR A 106 -5.54 -7.00 10.62
C THR A 106 -4.92 -5.66 10.26
N LEU A 107 -3.62 -5.52 10.52
CA LEU A 107 -2.82 -4.35 10.16
C LEU A 107 -1.65 -4.78 9.27
N TRP A 108 -1.51 -4.17 8.11
CA TRP A 108 -0.27 -4.16 7.35
C TRP A 108 0.33 -2.76 7.37
N MET A 109 1.39 -2.60 8.18
CA MET A 109 2.05 -1.32 8.40
C MET A 109 3.05 -1.06 7.27
N PRO A 110 2.85 -0.01 6.46
CA PRO A 110 3.83 0.42 5.47
C PRO A 110 4.98 1.20 6.10
N GLY A 111 6.03 1.46 5.33
CA GLY A 111 7.16 2.31 5.72
C GLY A 111 8.30 2.20 4.75
N THR A 112 9.23 3.14 4.84
CA THR A 112 10.48 3.19 4.08
C THR A 112 11.66 3.34 5.03
N ASP A 113 12.85 2.90 4.60
CA ASP A 113 14.10 3.13 5.35
C ASP A 113 14.89 4.26 4.67
N HIS A 114 15.21 5.29 5.42
CA HIS A 114 16.07 6.38 4.94
C HIS A 114 17.49 5.90 4.59
N ALA A 115 17.94 4.76 5.15
CA ALA A 115 19.21 4.10 4.81
C ALA A 115 20.41 5.09 4.72
N GLY A 116 20.58 5.92 5.74
CA GLY A 116 21.39 7.14 5.74
C GLY A 116 22.70 7.07 4.95
N ILE A 117 23.58 6.08 5.22
CA ILE A 117 24.85 5.93 4.51
C ILE A 117 24.65 5.59 3.03
N ALA A 118 23.72 4.67 2.73
CA ALA A 118 23.45 4.23 1.37
C ALA A 118 22.85 5.37 0.53
N THR A 119 21.91 6.12 1.07
CA THR A 119 21.28 7.27 0.42
C THR A 119 22.31 8.38 0.16
N GLN A 120 23.16 8.72 1.13
CA GLN A 120 24.24 9.68 0.93
C GLN A 120 25.19 9.24 -0.19
N THR A 121 25.53 7.94 -0.25
CA THR A 121 26.39 7.41 -1.31
C THR A 121 25.77 7.57 -2.71
N VAL A 122 24.45 7.37 -2.82
CA VAL A 122 23.75 7.54 -4.11
C VAL A 122 23.72 9.02 -4.52
N VAL A 123 23.42 9.92 -3.58
CA VAL A 123 23.42 11.36 -3.82
C VAL A 123 24.81 11.86 -4.19
N GLU A 124 25.86 11.38 -3.51
CA GLU A 124 27.26 11.72 -3.82
C GLU A 124 27.64 11.28 -5.24
N LYS A 125 27.27 10.06 -5.64
CA LYS A 125 27.47 9.59 -7.02
C LYS A 125 26.78 10.47 -8.06
N ARG A 126 25.57 10.94 -7.75
CA ARG A 126 24.84 11.85 -8.63
C ARG A 126 25.56 13.18 -8.77
N LEU A 127 26.03 13.77 -7.66
CA LEU A 127 26.82 15.00 -7.69
C LEU A 127 28.09 14.86 -8.54
N ILE A 128 28.80 13.74 -8.41
CA ILE A 128 29.98 13.46 -9.24
C ILE A 128 29.63 13.41 -10.73
N ASN A 129 28.52 12.76 -11.07
CA ASN A 129 28.03 12.71 -12.47
C ASN A 129 27.64 14.10 -12.99
N ASP A 130 27.15 14.98 -12.11
CA ASP A 130 26.79 16.38 -12.42
C ASP A 130 28.03 17.30 -12.42
N GLY A 131 29.24 16.75 -12.23
CA GLY A 131 30.52 17.47 -12.29
C GLY A 131 30.87 18.26 -11.03
N THR A 132 30.28 17.90 -9.87
CA THR A 132 30.56 18.54 -8.59
C THR A 132 30.78 17.49 -7.48
N SER A 133 31.06 17.93 -6.25
CA SER A 133 31.29 17.04 -5.11
C SER A 133 30.63 17.57 -3.84
N ARG A 134 30.42 16.70 -2.86
CA ARG A 134 29.89 17.09 -1.55
C ARG A 134 30.77 18.12 -0.82
N LEU A 135 32.10 18.10 -1.10
CA LEU A 135 33.04 19.04 -0.50
C LEU A 135 32.90 20.44 -1.12
N GLU A 136 32.65 20.51 -2.42
CA GLU A 136 32.47 21.78 -3.14
C GLU A 136 31.13 22.45 -2.77
N ILE A 137 30.06 21.71 -2.70
CA ILE A 137 28.73 22.28 -2.35
C ILE A 137 28.58 22.56 -0.85
N GLY A 138 29.42 21.93 -0.02
CA GLY A 138 29.40 22.07 1.44
C GLY A 138 28.27 21.27 2.12
N ARG A 139 28.38 21.17 3.46
CA ARG A 139 27.52 20.29 4.26
C ARG A 139 26.01 20.62 4.13
N ASN A 140 25.67 21.89 4.23
CA ASN A 140 24.23 22.28 4.27
C ASN A 140 23.54 21.95 2.95
N ALA A 141 24.17 22.28 1.82
CA ALA A 141 23.65 21.95 0.49
C ALA A 141 23.60 20.43 0.27
N PHE A 142 24.56 19.66 0.76
CA PHE A 142 24.56 18.21 0.67
C PHE A 142 23.40 17.57 1.47
N VAL A 143 23.16 18.05 2.70
CA VAL A 143 22.03 17.60 3.53
C VAL A 143 20.70 17.91 2.82
N GLN A 144 20.56 19.11 2.26
CA GLN A 144 19.36 19.48 1.50
C GLN A 144 19.15 18.56 0.29
N ARG A 145 20.19 18.28 -0.51
CA ARG A 145 20.11 17.35 -1.65
C ARG A 145 19.75 15.94 -1.23
N THR A 146 20.26 15.50 -0.07
CA THR A 146 19.93 14.18 0.46
C THR A 146 18.47 14.10 0.90
N GLN A 147 17.96 15.18 1.50
CA GLN A 147 16.55 15.27 1.88
C GLN A 147 15.62 15.28 0.65
N GLU A 148 15.94 16.09 -0.36
CA GLU A 148 15.21 16.14 -1.63
C GLU A 148 15.15 14.75 -2.30
N TRP A 149 16.27 14.04 -2.32
CA TRP A 149 16.35 12.67 -2.83
C TRP A 149 15.46 11.71 -2.04
N LYS A 150 15.54 11.77 -0.71
CA LYS A 150 14.70 10.95 0.17
C LYS A 150 13.21 11.18 -0.10
N ASP A 151 12.78 12.44 -0.16
CA ASP A 151 11.37 12.79 -0.37
C ASP A 151 10.87 12.32 -1.75
N GLU A 152 11.71 12.46 -2.79
CA GLU A 152 11.40 11.97 -4.14
C GLU A 152 11.21 10.44 -4.18
N TYR A 153 12.19 9.70 -3.63
CA TYR A 153 12.17 8.23 -3.72
C TYR A 153 11.17 7.58 -2.76
N GLU A 154 10.93 8.17 -1.61
CA GLU A 154 9.86 7.75 -0.71
C GLU A 154 8.50 7.82 -1.41
N LYS A 155 8.22 8.93 -2.08
CA LYS A 155 6.99 9.08 -2.87
C LYS A 155 6.92 8.04 -3.99
N ILE A 156 7.99 7.83 -4.76
CA ILE A 156 8.04 6.82 -5.82
C ILE A 156 7.72 5.42 -5.28
N ILE A 157 8.31 5.06 -4.14
CA ILE A 157 8.11 3.76 -3.50
C ILE A 157 6.66 3.57 -3.08
N ILE A 158 6.07 4.56 -2.42
CA ILE A 158 4.67 4.50 -1.98
C ILE A 158 3.73 4.43 -3.20
N ASP A 159 3.94 5.26 -4.22
CA ASP A 159 3.16 5.22 -5.45
C ASP A 159 3.24 3.85 -6.14
N GLN A 160 4.41 3.20 -6.14
CA GLN A 160 4.58 1.85 -6.69
C GLN A 160 3.85 0.78 -5.86
N LEU A 161 3.85 0.89 -4.53
CA LEU A 161 3.09 -0.03 -3.66
C LEU A 161 1.59 0.10 -3.91
N ILE A 162 1.09 1.33 -4.04
CA ILE A 162 -0.32 1.60 -4.36
C ILE A 162 -0.66 1.04 -5.75
N ALA A 163 0.18 1.28 -6.75
CA ALA A 163 -0.02 0.78 -8.11
C ALA A 163 -0.01 -0.76 -8.19
N MET A 164 0.74 -1.43 -7.32
CA MET A 164 0.70 -2.88 -7.16
C MET A 164 -0.57 -3.39 -6.49
N GLY A 165 -1.41 -2.51 -5.93
CA GLY A 165 -2.59 -2.86 -5.18
C GLY A 165 -2.29 -3.40 -3.78
N ALA A 166 -1.14 -3.04 -3.19
CA ALA A 166 -0.80 -3.44 -1.83
C ALA A 166 -1.84 -2.95 -0.82
N SER A 167 -2.36 -3.86 0.01
CA SER A 167 -3.42 -3.56 0.98
C SER A 167 -2.89 -3.04 2.32
N CYS A 168 -1.90 -2.14 2.27
CA CYS A 168 -1.35 -1.45 3.43
C CYS A 168 -2.31 -0.38 3.96
N ASP A 169 -2.20 -0.09 5.25
CA ASP A 169 -2.81 1.07 5.90
C ASP A 169 -1.88 2.28 5.69
N PHE A 170 -2.04 2.94 4.53
CA PHE A 170 -1.15 4.04 4.11
C PHE A 170 -1.33 5.33 4.93
N ASP A 171 -2.39 5.46 5.72
CA ASP A 171 -2.59 6.61 6.59
C ASP A 171 -1.63 6.60 7.81
N ARG A 172 -0.87 5.51 7.97
CA ARG A 172 0.13 5.32 9.03
C ARG A 172 1.58 5.42 8.53
N THR A 173 1.81 5.97 7.36
CA THR A 173 3.18 6.22 6.84
C THR A 173 3.83 7.43 7.49
#